data_4bc85061ed97e839f9a9fa37dfb7a284
#
_entry.id   4bc85061ed97e839f9a9fa37dfb7a284
#
_cell.length_a   1.000
_cell.length_b   1.000
_cell.length_c   1.000
_cell.angle_alpha   90.00
_cell.angle_beta   90.00
_cell.angle_gamma   90.00
#
_symmetry.space_group_name_H-M   'P 1'
#
loop_
_entity.id
_entity.type
_entity.pdbx_description
1 polymer ?
#
loop_
_entity_poly.entity_id
_entity_poly.type
_entity_poly.pdbx_seq_one_letter_code
_entity_poly.pdbx_strand_id
1 'polypeptide(L)'
;MAVLKSLMAFPLLISALIGVAVSDKLPRVTSHVTYGAHQPSYHPAPSYHPQASYEDPYADPACAENTTKPWCLEDEEYPMYEVEEAVNYHFSKVIALYADVADLDTKLSVERPSALDEETYLCPSETAYVQPLRAKNTKGKWRVIVNNIDTHYKTLTQTTRIEECSTSGEECPKVPVCYESKCLQKSVYHRFLVYDPYDKYFPFVIENFKLPASCACLLGAFTIDH
;
A
#
# COMPACT_ATOMS: atom_id res chain seq x y z
N MET A 1 16.68 14.27 53.26
CA MET A 1 15.65 13.49 53.91
C MET A 1 15.31 12.30 53.02
N ALA A 2 15.35 11.17 53.60
CA ALA A 2 15.33 9.78 53.22
C ALA A 2 14.68 9.38 51.88
N VAL A 3 15.52 8.68 51.05
CA VAL A 3 15.13 7.88 49.89
C VAL A 3 14.81 6.46 50.39
N LEU A 4 13.60 6.00 50.17
CA LEU A 4 13.20 4.63 50.49
C LEU A 4 13.29 3.78 49.21
N LYS A 5 14.31 2.92 49.13
CA LYS A 5 14.45 1.86 48.11
C LYS A 5 13.58 0.67 48.52
N SER A 6 12.58 0.31 47.69
CA SER A 6 11.85 -0.95 47.80
C SER A 6 12.45 -1.96 46.82
N LEU A 7 13.13 -2.97 47.36
CA LEU A 7 13.52 -4.20 46.65
C LEU A 7 12.29 -5.16 46.69
N MET A 8 11.80 -5.52 45.49
CA MET A 8 10.90 -6.67 45.38
C MET A 8 11.66 -7.86 44.85
N ALA A 9 11.78 -8.88 45.65
CA ALA A 9 12.36 -10.18 45.33
C ALA A 9 11.32 -11.03 44.58
N PHE A 10 11.76 -11.59 43.44
CA PHE A 10 11.02 -12.59 42.67
C PHE A 10 11.38 -13.99 43.18
N PRO A 11 10.43 -14.88 43.43
CA PRO A 11 10.74 -16.30 43.69
C PRO A 11 10.86 -17.07 42.41
N LEU A 12 11.96 -17.80 42.30
CA LEU A 12 12.25 -18.84 41.29
C LEU A 12 11.31 -20.03 41.56
N LEU A 13 10.39 -20.32 40.64
CA LEU A 13 9.65 -21.59 40.63
C LEU A 13 10.37 -22.54 39.64
N ILE A 14 10.98 -23.57 40.23
CA ILE A 14 11.55 -24.73 39.54
C ILE A 14 10.39 -25.69 39.23
N SER A 15 10.05 -25.85 37.95
CA SER A 15 9.10 -26.88 37.51
C SER A 15 9.83 -28.11 37.02
N ALA A 16 9.59 -29.21 37.70
CA ALA A 16 10.11 -30.52 37.38
C ALA A 16 9.47 -31.09 36.10
N LEU A 17 10.31 -31.54 35.18
CA LEU A 17 9.93 -32.32 34.01
C LEU A 17 9.62 -33.75 34.39
N ILE A 18 8.38 -34.18 34.26
CA ILE A 18 7.96 -35.56 34.28
C ILE A 18 7.86 -36.04 32.83
N GLY A 19 8.82 -36.85 32.38
CA GLY A 19 8.77 -37.52 31.10
C GLY A 19 7.86 -38.74 31.17
N VAL A 20 6.79 -38.75 30.34
CA VAL A 20 6.00 -39.96 30.10
C VAL A 20 6.37 -40.48 28.71
N ALA A 21 7.02 -41.64 28.69
CA ALA A 21 7.28 -42.39 27.46
C ALA A 21 6.01 -43.19 27.10
N VAL A 22 5.37 -42.84 26.00
CA VAL A 22 4.26 -43.61 25.39
C VAL A 22 4.87 -44.43 24.24
N SER A 23 4.85 -45.76 24.43
CA SER A 23 5.27 -46.74 23.43
C SER A 23 4.02 -47.17 22.66
N ASP A 24 3.80 -46.62 21.44
CA ASP A 24 2.76 -47.08 20.54
C ASP A 24 3.26 -48.16 19.60
N LYS A 25 2.75 -49.39 19.84
CA LYS A 25 2.83 -50.51 18.92
C LYS A 25 1.75 -50.36 17.85
N LEU A 26 2.16 -50.04 16.63
CA LEU A 26 1.28 -50.04 15.44
C LEU A 26 0.93 -51.48 15.05
N PRO A 27 -0.36 -51.78 14.77
CA PRO A 27 -0.75 -53.07 14.23
C PRO A 27 -0.39 -53.16 12.74
N ARG A 28 0.28 -54.24 12.36
CA ARG A 28 0.65 -54.61 10.99
C ARG A 28 -0.62 -55.13 10.25
N VAL A 29 -1.16 -54.34 9.34
CA VAL A 29 -2.24 -54.78 8.44
C VAL A 29 -1.60 -55.43 7.20
N THR A 30 -1.78 -56.72 7.05
CA THR A 30 -1.47 -57.46 5.82
C THR A 30 -2.71 -57.45 4.91
N SER A 31 -2.68 -56.61 3.87
CA SER A 31 -3.71 -56.66 2.82
C SER A 31 -3.26 -57.54 1.68
N HIS A 32 -4.01 -58.64 1.44
CA HIS A 32 -3.93 -59.44 0.22
C HIS A 32 -4.52 -58.65 -0.95
N VAL A 33 -3.68 -58.31 -1.92
CA VAL A 33 -4.15 -57.67 -3.18
C VAL A 33 -4.48 -58.77 -4.17
N THR A 34 -5.76 -58.89 -4.48
CA THR A 34 -6.25 -59.73 -5.58
C THR A 34 -6.16 -58.92 -6.87
N TYR A 35 -5.36 -59.38 -7.84
CA TYR A 35 -5.29 -58.80 -9.16
C TYR A 35 -6.52 -59.18 -9.98
N GLY A 36 -7.47 -58.23 -10.07
CA GLY A 36 -8.53 -58.25 -11.09
C GLY A 36 -8.05 -57.52 -12.33
N ALA A 37 -8.05 -58.21 -13.48
CA ALA A 37 -7.71 -57.60 -14.76
C ALA A 37 -8.84 -56.65 -15.18
N HIS A 38 -8.63 -55.35 -15.02
CA HIS A 38 -9.46 -54.30 -15.60
C HIS A 38 -8.86 -53.85 -16.95
N GLN A 39 -9.65 -53.97 -18.02
CA GLN A 39 -9.35 -53.31 -19.29
C GLN A 39 -9.29 -51.79 -19.11
N PRO A 40 -8.30 -51.09 -19.71
CA PRO A 40 -8.25 -49.67 -19.65
C PRO A 40 -9.37 -49.04 -20.47
N SER A 41 -10.33 -48.42 -19.80
CA SER A 41 -11.27 -47.51 -20.44
C SER A 41 -10.54 -46.27 -20.91
N TYR A 42 -10.56 -46.04 -22.22
CA TYR A 42 -9.98 -44.84 -22.85
C TYR A 42 -10.83 -43.63 -22.42
N HIS A 43 -10.33 -42.84 -21.45
CA HIS A 43 -10.87 -41.54 -21.19
C HIS A 43 -10.24 -40.58 -22.20
N PRO A 44 -11.04 -39.77 -22.94
CA PRO A 44 -10.47 -38.73 -23.78
C PRO A 44 -9.67 -37.76 -22.92
N ALA A 45 -8.48 -37.36 -23.37
CA ALA A 45 -7.63 -36.39 -22.71
C ALA A 45 -8.45 -35.12 -22.44
N PRO A 46 -8.25 -34.48 -21.26
CA PRO A 46 -8.89 -33.22 -20.97
C PRO A 46 -8.53 -32.20 -22.05
N SER A 47 -9.55 -31.58 -22.61
CA SER A 47 -9.42 -30.52 -23.59
C SER A 47 -8.46 -29.44 -23.03
N TYR A 48 -7.44 -29.17 -23.81
CA TYR A 48 -6.46 -28.11 -23.54
C TYR A 48 -7.22 -26.78 -23.46
N HIS A 49 -7.42 -26.27 -22.25
CA HIS A 49 -7.84 -24.88 -22.09
C HIS A 49 -6.66 -24.02 -22.55
N PRO A 50 -6.92 -23.01 -23.40
CA PRO A 50 -5.86 -22.09 -23.77
C PRO A 50 -5.25 -21.53 -22.48
N GLN A 51 -3.92 -21.59 -22.38
CA GLN A 51 -3.16 -20.98 -21.31
C GLN A 51 -3.63 -19.53 -21.22
N ALA A 52 -4.13 -19.15 -20.04
CA ALA A 52 -4.28 -17.76 -19.71
C ALA A 52 -2.94 -17.08 -20.04
N SER A 53 -2.97 -16.10 -20.89
CA SER A 53 -1.81 -15.28 -21.20
C SER A 53 -1.21 -14.86 -19.86
N TYR A 54 0.07 -15.17 -19.64
CA TYR A 54 0.78 -14.71 -18.46
C TYR A 54 0.92 -13.19 -18.59
N GLU A 55 -0.08 -12.47 -18.12
CA GLU A 55 -0.02 -11.01 -18.07
C GLU A 55 1.06 -10.65 -17.04
N ASP A 56 1.95 -9.76 -17.43
CA ASP A 56 2.97 -9.25 -16.51
C ASP A 56 2.23 -8.50 -15.39
N PRO A 57 2.32 -8.98 -14.16
CA PRO A 57 1.61 -8.40 -13.03
C PRO A 57 2.01 -6.96 -12.68
N TYR A 58 3.11 -6.53 -13.27
CA TYR A 58 3.64 -5.19 -13.12
C TYR A 58 3.49 -4.37 -14.42
N ALA A 59 2.75 -4.88 -15.40
CA ALA A 59 2.37 -4.12 -16.58
C ALA A 59 1.61 -2.85 -16.16
N ASP A 60 1.65 -1.84 -17.00
CA ASP A 60 0.88 -0.62 -16.75
C ASP A 60 -0.62 -0.99 -16.75
N PRO A 61 -1.38 -0.70 -15.69
CA PRO A 61 -2.79 -1.04 -15.60
C PRO A 61 -3.61 -0.21 -16.59
N ALA A 62 -4.80 -0.70 -16.99
CA ALA A 62 -5.68 0.01 -17.91
C ALA A 62 -6.01 1.45 -17.42
N CYS A 63 -6.11 1.65 -16.12
CA CYS A 63 -6.32 2.99 -15.54
C CYS A 63 -5.17 3.96 -15.82
N ALA A 64 -3.97 3.48 -16.11
CA ALA A 64 -2.80 4.31 -16.42
C ALA A 64 -2.79 4.83 -17.87
N GLU A 65 -3.53 4.18 -18.79
CA GLU A 65 -3.55 4.56 -20.20
C GLU A 65 -4.12 5.97 -20.43
N ASN A 66 -5.06 6.37 -19.59
CA ASN A 66 -5.78 7.64 -19.70
C ASN A 66 -5.23 8.75 -18.79
N THR A 67 -4.11 8.53 -18.12
CA THR A 67 -3.54 9.51 -17.19
C THR A 67 -2.01 9.60 -17.33
N THR A 68 -1.49 10.81 -17.14
CA THR A 68 -0.04 11.03 -16.98
C THR A 68 0.39 10.92 -15.51
N LYS A 69 -0.56 10.70 -14.60
CA LYS A 69 -0.30 10.63 -13.16
C LYS A 69 0.23 9.25 -12.78
N PRO A 70 1.15 9.15 -11.83
CA PRO A 70 1.65 7.87 -11.34
C PRO A 70 0.71 7.19 -10.33
N TRP A 71 -0.59 7.48 -10.38
CA TRP A 71 -1.63 6.84 -9.56
C TRP A 71 -2.98 6.85 -10.26
N CYS A 72 -3.84 5.90 -9.85
CA CYS A 72 -5.23 5.80 -10.28
C CYS A 72 -6.15 5.88 -9.05
N LEU A 73 -7.20 6.67 -9.16
CA LEU A 73 -8.26 6.79 -8.14
C LEU A 73 -9.43 5.85 -8.45
N GLU A 74 -9.60 5.53 -9.72
CA GLU A 74 -10.59 4.59 -10.24
C GLU A 74 -9.87 3.49 -11.01
N ASP A 75 -10.29 2.25 -10.85
CA ASP A 75 -9.70 1.09 -11.51
C ASP A 75 -10.74 -0.02 -11.63
N GLU A 76 -11.24 -0.24 -12.85
CA GLU A 76 -12.22 -1.29 -13.13
C GLU A 76 -11.64 -2.71 -12.96
N GLU A 77 -10.32 -2.84 -13.07
CA GLU A 77 -9.58 -4.09 -12.91
C GLU A 77 -9.00 -4.26 -11.50
N TYR A 78 -9.45 -3.44 -10.53
CA TYR A 78 -8.99 -3.58 -9.16
C TYR A 78 -9.41 -4.94 -8.59
N PRO A 79 -8.46 -5.77 -8.10
CA PRO A 79 -8.74 -7.13 -7.65
C PRO A 79 -9.39 -7.15 -6.26
N MET A 80 -10.59 -6.56 -6.16
CA MET A 80 -11.30 -6.35 -4.89
C MET A 80 -11.50 -7.64 -4.12
N TYR A 81 -11.99 -8.67 -4.79
CA TYR A 81 -12.30 -9.95 -4.16
C TYR A 81 -11.03 -10.65 -3.62
N GLU A 82 -9.97 -10.68 -4.41
CA GLU A 82 -8.70 -11.32 -4.05
C GLU A 82 -8.03 -10.59 -2.88
N VAL A 83 -8.08 -9.27 -2.88
CA VAL A 83 -7.54 -8.45 -1.78
C VAL A 83 -8.34 -8.67 -0.51
N GLU A 84 -9.67 -8.66 -0.59
CA GLU A 84 -10.56 -8.88 0.56
C GLU A 84 -10.36 -10.26 1.17
N GLU A 85 -10.31 -11.31 0.34
CA GLU A 85 -10.06 -12.68 0.79
C GLU A 85 -8.70 -12.79 1.49
N ALA A 86 -7.65 -12.25 0.87
CA ALA A 86 -6.30 -12.26 1.44
C ALA A 86 -6.20 -11.46 2.75
N VAL A 87 -6.87 -10.30 2.83
CA VAL A 87 -6.95 -9.48 4.06
C VAL A 87 -7.62 -10.27 5.17
N ASN A 88 -8.76 -10.89 4.90
CA ASN A 88 -9.50 -11.68 5.91
C ASN A 88 -8.69 -12.90 6.36
N TYR A 89 -8.00 -13.58 5.46
CA TYR A 89 -7.15 -14.72 5.80
C TYR A 89 -5.95 -14.32 6.67
N HIS A 90 -5.32 -13.19 6.40
CA HIS A 90 -4.13 -12.71 7.11
C HIS A 90 -4.43 -11.59 8.10
N PHE A 91 -5.67 -11.42 8.52
CA PHE A 91 -6.22 -10.25 9.22
C PHE A 91 -5.29 -9.67 10.30
N SER A 92 -4.86 -10.48 11.26
CA SER A 92 -4.04 -9.99 12.39
C SER A 92 -2.71 -9.35 11.96
N LYS A 93 -2.06 -9.91 10.92
CA LYS A 93 -0.79 -9.39 10.39
C LYS A 93 -1.04 -8.13 9.56
N VAL A 94 -2.09 -8.15 8.74
CA VAL A 94 -2.47 -7.01 7.90
C VAL A 94 -2.81 -5.80 8.76
N ILE A 95 -3.59 -5.98 9.83
CA ILE A 95 -3.95 -4.88 10.74
C ILE A 95 -2.71 -4.28 11.42
N ALA A 96 -1.72 -5.09 11.77
CA ALA A 96 -0.47 -4.58 12.33
C ALA A 96 0.30 -3.70 11.32
N LEU A 97 0.40 -4.14 10.05
CA LEU A 97 1.00 -3.32 8.98
C LEU A 97 0.17 -2.08 8.66
N TYR A 98 -1.15 -2.23 8.64
CA TYR A 98 -2.07 -1.13 8.37
C TYR A 98 -1.95 -0.03 9.42
N ALA A 99 -1.76 -0.36 10.69
CA ALA A 99 -1.56 0.61 11.76
C ALA A 99 -0.29 1.46 11.58
N ASP A 100 0.71 0.95 10.83
CA ASP A 100 1.95 1.70 10.54
C ASP A 100 1.78 2.74 9.42
N VAL A 101 0.77 2.62 8.59
CA VAL A 101 0.59 3.47 7.39
C VAL A 101 -0.72 4.22 7.37
N ALA A 102 -1.74 3.67 8.02
CA ALA A 102 -3.05 4.27 8.04
C ALA A 102 -3.18 5.22 9.19
N ASP A 103 -4.01 6.17 8.93
CA ASP A 103 -4.70 6.97 9.91
C ASP A 103 -4.01 8.24 10.35
N LEU A 104 -3.97 9.10 9.38
CA LEU A 104 -4.06 10.51 9.73
C LEU A 104 -5.55 10.85 9.69
N ASP A 105 -6.11 11.26 10.81
CA ASP A 105 -7.43 11.87 10.80
C ASP A 105 -7.36 13.12 9.91
N THR A 106 -7.76 12.95 8.66
CA THR A 106 -7.73 14.00 7.65
C THR A 106 -8.64 15.18 8.01
N LYS A 107 -9.55 15.02 8.97
CA LYS A 107 -10.40 16.09 9.47
C LYS A 107 -9.63 17.19 10.18
N LEU A 108 -8.47 16.85 10.75
CA LEU A 108 -7.62 17.80 11.47
C LEU A 108 -6.49 18.38 10.60
N SER A 109 -6.29 17.86 9.39
CA SER A 109 -5.07 18.14 8.64
C SER A 109 -5.05 19.43 7.85
N VAL A 110 -6.17 20.13 7.69
CA VAL A 110 -6.19 21.44 7.02
C VAL A 110 -7.24 22.36 7.63
N GLU A 111 -6.84 23.06 8.64
CA GLU A 111 -7.51 24.33 8.93
C GLU A 111 -6.91 25.39 8.00
N ARG A 112 -7.73 25.93 7.12
CA ARG A 112 -7.34 27.05 6.27
C ARG A 112 -7.18 28.26 7.17
N PRO A 113 -6.01 28.94 7.17
CA PRO A 113 -5.91 30.22 7.86
C PRO A 113 -6.95 31.19 7.30
N SER A 114 -7.41 32.14 8.10
CA SER A 114 -8.34 33.17 7.67
C SER A 114 -7.82 33.83 6.38
N ALA A 115 -8.69 33.91 5.36
CA ALA A 115 -8.35 34.53 4.10
C ALA A 115 -8.07 36.02 4.28
N LEU A 116 -7.06 36.53 3.59
CA LEU A 116 -6.85 37.95 3.41
C LEU A 116 -7.71 38.45 2.25
N ASP A 117 -8.12 39.71 2.27
CA ASP A 117 -8.79 40.34 1.14
C ASP A 117 -7.87 40.26 -0.10
N GLU A 118 -8.41 39.85 -1.24
CA GLU A 118 -7.69 39.65 -2.50
C GLU A 118 -6.47 38.69 -2.39
N GLU A 119 -6.58 37.70 -1.53
CA GLU A 119 -5.54 36.66 -1.36
C GLU A 119 -5.30 35.91 -2.67
N THR A 120 -4.00 35.75 -3.02
CA THR A 120 -3.57 34.86 -4.07
C THR A 120 -2.21 34.23 -3.73
N TYR A 121 -2.03 32.99 -4.10
CA TYR A 121 -0.75 32.32 -3.98
C TYR A 121 0.20 32.74 -5.11
N LEU A 122 1.51 32.75 -4.82
CA LEU A 122 2.53 32.98 -5.87
C LEU A 122 2.50 31.90 -6.95
N CYS A 123 2.15 30.67 -6.58
CA CYS A 123 1.90 29.58 -7.53
C CYS A 123 0.55 28.95 -7.17
N PRO A 124 -0.42 29.01 -8.09
CA PRO A 124 -1.72 28.41 -7.85
C PRO A 124 -1.60 26.88 -7.81
N SER A 125 -2.33 26.27 -6.90
CA SER A 125 -2.36 24.82 -6.71
C SER A 125 -3.75 24.35 -6.32
N GLU A 126 -4.00 23.06 -6.60
CA GLU A 126 -5.20 22.36 -6.20
C GLU A 126 -4.86 21.31 -5.15
N THR A 127 -5.60 21.32 -4.05
CA THR A 127 -5.44 20.34 -2.96
C THR A 127 -6.60 19.37 -2.95
N ALA A 128 -6.29 18.08 -2.86
CA ALA A 128 -7.28 17.03 -2.74
C ALA A 128 -6.84 15.99 -1.70
N TYR A 129 -7.83 15.34 -1.07
CA TYR A 129 -7.64 14.11 -0.30
C TYR A 129 -8.05 12.94 -1.17
N VAL A 130 -7.15 12.03 -1.41
CA VAL A 130 -7.34 10.94 -2.36
C VAL A 130 -7.08 9.59 -1.72
N GLN A 131 -7.76 8.57 -2.23
CA GLN A 131 -7.60 7.17 -1.86
C GLN A 131 -7.19 6.40 -3.11
N PRO A 132 -5.89 6.38 -3.45
CA PRO A 132 -5.45 5.73 -4.67
C PRO A 132 -5.67 4.22 -4.60
N LEU A 133 -6.21 3.64 -5.67
CA LEU A 133 -6.37 2.20 -5.83
C LEU A 133 -5.11 1.55 -6.39
N ARG A 134 -4.42 2.25 -7.29
CA ARG A 134 -3.10 1.87 -7.78
C ARG A 134 -2.16 3.06 -7.79
N ALA A 135 -0.88 2.80 -7.60
CA ALA A 135 0.16 3.80 -7.80
C ALA A 135 1.49 3.15 -8.23
N LYS A 136 2.32 3.97 -8.88
CA LYS A 136 3.68 3.58 -9.27
C LYS A 136 4.64 3.84 -8.10
N ASN A 137 5.28 2.78 -7.61
CA ASN A 137 6.22 2.89 -6.49
C ASN A 137 7.54 3.56 -6.90
N THR A 138 8.45 3.77 -5.93
CA THR A 138 9.76 4.38 -6.18
C THR A 138 10.70 3.55 -7.08
N LYS A 139 10.35 2.28 -7.35
CA LYS A 139 11.06 1.39 -8.28
C LYS A 139 10.43 1.40 -9.68
N GLY A 140 9.42 2.26 -9.93
CA GLY A 140 8.73 2.38 -11.20
C GLY A 140 7.70 1.28 -11.49
N LYS A 141 7.33 0.47 -10.49
CA LYS A 141 6.34 -0.61 -10.65
C LYS A 141 4.97 -0.16 -10.17
N TRP A 142 3.92 -0.48 -10.94
CA TRP A 142 2.55 -0.32 -10.50
C TRP A 142 2.21 -1.32 -9.40
N ARG A 143 1.51 -0.84 -8.37
CA ARG A 143 1.14 -1.65 -7.21
C ARG A 143 -0.33 -1.44 -6.87
N VAL A 144 -0.98 -2.50 -6.43
CA VAL A 144 -2.34 -2.45 -5.88
C VAL A 144 -2.28 -1.96 -4.44
N ILE A 145 -2.88 -0.82 -4.16
CA ILE A 145 -2.96 -0.26 -2.80
C ILE A 145 -4.19 -0.82 -2.11
N VAL A 146 -4.05 -1.25 -0.87
CA VAL A 146 -5.17 -1.79 -0.08
C VAL A 146 -6.08 -0.63 0.33
N ASN A 147 -7.12 -0.39 -0.44
CA ASN A 147 -8.08 0.70 -0.21
C ASN A 147 -9.51 0.24 -0.40
N ASN A 148 -10.40 0.78 0.43
CA ASN A 148 -11.84 0.49 0.43
C ASN A 148 -12.16 -0.99 0.64
N ILE A 149 -11.35 -1.70 1.43
CA ILE A 149 -11.52 -3.12 1.73
C ILE A 149 -12.34 -3.28 3.00
N ASP A 150 -13.51 -3.88 2.86
CA ASP A 150 -14.38 -4.17 3.99
C ASP A 150 -13.91 -5.43 4.73
N THR A 151 -13.79 -5.31 6.03
CA THR A 151 -13.53 -6.45 6.93
C THR A 151 -14.67 -6.57 7.93
N HIS A 152 -14.72 -7.68 8.67
CA HIS A 152 -15.73 -7.86 9.71
C HIS A 152 -15.74 -6.78 10.78
N TYR A 153 -14.66 -6.00 10.91
CA TYR A 153 -14.49 -5.03 12.01
C TYR A 153 -14.44 -3.59 11.54
N LYS A 154 -13.88 -3.34 10.35
CA LYS A 154 -13.73 -1.99 9.80
C LYS A 154 -13.40 -2.04 8.31
N THR A 155 -13.64 -0.94 7.62
CA THR A 155 -13.14 -0.72 6.27
C THR A 155 -11.70 -0.24 6.33
N LEU A 156 -10.81 -0.87 5.57
CA LEU A 156 -9.42 -0.43 5.43
C LEU A 156 -9.33 0.63 4.34
N THR A 157 -8.92 1.84 4.71
CA THR A 157 -8.74 2.97 3.79
C THR A 157 -7.42 3.65 4.06
N GLN A 158 -6.72 4.07 3.01
CA GLN A 158 -5.47 4.80 3.08
C GLN A 158 -5.66 6.10 2.31
N THR A 159 -5.97 7.16 3.03
CA THR A 159 -6.19 8.48 2.46
C THR A 159 -4.90 9.30 2.55
N THR A 160 -4.57 10.02 1.49
CA THR A 160 -3.43 10.94 1.49
C THR A 160 -3.84 12.30 0.92
N ARG A 161 -3.20 13.35 1.44
CA ARG A 161 -3.32 14.70 0.87
C ARG A 161 -2.35 14.84 -0.28
N ILE A 162 -2.85 15.30 -1.41
CA ILE A 162 -2.02 15.71 -2.55
C ILE A 162 -2.25 17.19 -2.83
N GLU A 163 -1.23 17.84 -3.40
CA GLU A 163 -1.33 19.22 -3.89
C GLU A 163 -0.58 19.32 -5.21
N GLU A 164 -1.31 19.61 -6.26
CA GLU A 164 -0.80 19.71 -7.63
C GLU A 164 -0.71 21.18 -8.07
N CYS A 165 0.42 21.55 -8.67
CA CYS A 165 0.56 22.88 -9.30
C CYS A 165 -0.39 22.99 -10.49
N SER A 166 -1.20 24.05 -10.51
CA SER A 166 -2.05 24.36 -11.67
C SER A 166 -1.24 24.87 -12.87
N THR A 167 -0.11 25.53 -12.61
CA THR A 167 0.77 26.15 -13.62
C THR A 167 2.23 25.70 -13.45
N SER A 168 2.44 24.39 -13.40
CA SER A 168 3.79 23.83 -13.23
C SER A 168 4.69 24.18 -14.40
N GLY A 169 5.85 24.76 -14.10
CA GLY A 169 6.85 25.18 -15.10
C GLY A 169 6.68 26.61 -15.62
N GLU A 170 5.58 27.29 -15.31
CA GLU A 170 5.34 28.68 -15.69
C GLU A 170 5.98 29.66 -14.68
N GLU A 171 6.08 30.93 -15.08
CA GLU A 171 6.56 31.99 -14.20
C GLU A 171 5.59 32.18 -13.01
N CYS A 172 6.15 32.57 -11.86
CA CYS A 172 5.33 32.80 -10.68
C CYS A 172 4.52 34.08 -10.84
N PRO A 173 3.19 34.04 -10.74
CA PRO A 173 2.36 35.22 -10.74
C PRO A 173 2.81 36.24 -9.69
N LYS A 174 2.72 37.54 -10.05
CA LYS A 174 3.10 38.66 -9.15
C LYS A 174 4.58 38.74 -8.75
N VAL A 175 5.46 37.93 -9.35
CA VAL A 175 6.92 38.15 -9.27
C VAL A 175 7.30 39.14 -10.37
N PRO A 176 8.05 40.25 -10.08
CA PRO A 176 8.48 41.18 -11.09
C PRO A 176 9.30 40.48 -12.18
N VAL A 177 9.11 40.88 -13.43
CA VAL A 177 9.76 40.31 -14.63
C VAL A 177 11.29 40.39 -14.63
N CYS A 178 11.89 41.22 -13.76
CA CYS A 178 13.34 41.28 -13.56
C CYS A 178 13.91 40.09 -12.77
N TYR A 179 13.07 39.27 -12.19
CA TYR A 179 13.47 38.02 -11.54
C TYR A 179 13.05 36.83 -12.40
N GLU A 180 14.01 35.95 -12.65
CA GLU A 180 13.64 34.63 -13.17
C GLU A 180 12.87 33.89 -12.08
N SER A 181 11.70 33.40 -12.42
CA SER A 181 10.87 32.64 -11.47
C SER A 181 10.16 31.50 -12.15
N LYS A 182 9.86 30.46 -11.37
CA LYS A 182 9.15 29.28 -11.89
C LYS A 182 8.34 28.57 -10.82
N CYS A 183 7.10 28.26 -11.13
CA CYS A 183 6.29 27.38 -10.30
C CYS A 183 6.72 25.93 -10.46
N LEU A 184 7.11 25.28 -9.40
CA LEU A 184 7.60 23.92 -9.40
C LEU A 184 6.79 23.01 -8.48
N GLN A 185 6.40 21.86 -9.04
CA GLN A 185 5.79 20.79 -8.27
C GLN A 185 6.81 20.17 -7.32
N LYS A 186 6.56 20.21 -6.03
CA LYS A 186 7.28 19.45 -5.01
C LYS A 186 6.53 18.18 -4.68
N SER A 187 7.27 17.12 -4.41
CA SER A 187 6.72 15.82 -4.06
C SER A 187 7.29 15.32 -2.75
N VAL A 188 6.53 14.47 -2.05
CA VAL A 188 6.97 13.73 -0.87
C VAL A 188 6.77 12.25 -1.07
N TYR A 189 7.42 11.46 -0.21
CA TYR A 189 7.24 10.02 -0.20
C TYR A 189 6.18 9.65 0.81
N HIS A 190 5.15 8.96 0.32
CA HIS A 190 4.11 8.32 1.13
C HIS A 190 4.37 6.82 1.23
N ARG A 191 3.95 6.23 2.34
CA ARG A 191 4.00 4.78 2.55
C ARG A 191 2.58 4.24 2.46
N PHE A 192 2.38 3.22 1.63
CA PHE A 192 1.11 2.51 1.54
C PHE A 192 1.29 1.02 1.76
N LEU A 193 0.30 0.42 2.37
CA LEU A 193 0.12 -1.02 2.39
C LEU A 193 -0.39 -1.45 1.02
N VAL A 194 0.35 -2.34 0.36
CA VAL A 194 0.04 -2.83 -0.97
C VAL A 194 -0.17 -4.34 -0.97
N TYR A 195 -0.96 -4.80 -1.93
CA TYR A 195 -1.20 -6.21 -2.22
C TYR A 195 -0.26 -6.68 -3.34
N ASP A 196 0.40 -7.82 -3.11
CA ASP A 196 1.27 -8.49 -4.08
C ASP A 196 0.74 -9.90 -4.37
N PRO A 197 0.02 -10.13 -5.47
CA PRO A 197 -0.57 -11.44 -5.80
C PRO A 197 0.45 -12.55 -6.01
N TYR A 198 1.74 -12.23 -6.14
CA TYR A 198 2.82 -13.21 -6.38
C TYR A 198 3.46 -13.74 -5.11
N ASP A 199 3.30 -13.05 -3.98
CA ASP A 199 3.68 -13.60 -2.69
C ASP A 199 2.56 -14.51 -2.17
N LYS A 200 2.72 -15.82 -2.40
CA LYS A 200 1.73 -16.83 -1.99
C LYS A 200 1.68 -17.06 -0.47
N TYR A 201 2.68 -16.58 0.27
CA TYR A 201 2.75 -16.78 1.71
C TYR A 201 2.13 -15.63 2.49
N PHE A 202 2.45 -14.40 2.09
CA PHE A 202 1.92 -13.21 2.73
C PHE A 202 1.90 -12.05 1.74
N PRO A 203 0.80 -11.86 0.99
CA PRO A 203 0.74 -10.96 -0.16
C PRO A 203 0.64 -9.46 0.22
N PHE A 204 1.21 -9.05 1.35
CA PHE A 204 1.11 -7.67 1.82
C PHE A 204 2.48 -7.12 2.21
N VAL A 205 2.77 -5.91 1.75
CA VAL A 205 4.00 -5.19 2.06
C VAL A 205 3.76 -3.69 2.09
N ILE A 206 4.59 -2.95 2.84
CA ILE A 206 4.57 -1.49 2.82
C ILE A 206 5.62 -1.01 1.83
N GLU A 207 5.19 -0.18 0.86
CA GLU A 207 6.06 0.39 -0.16
C GLU A 207 5.98 1.93 -0.17
N ASN A 208 6.97 2.56 -0.81
CA ASN A 208 7.07 4.01 -0.91
C ASN A 208 6.62 4.50 -2.28
N PHE A 209 5.87 5.60 -2.27
CA PHE A 209 5.28 6.23 -3.45
C PHE A 209 5.59 7.71 -3.44
N LYS A 210 5.97 8.26 -4.60
CA LYS A 210 6.24 9.68 -4.74
C LYS A 210 4.98 10.38 -5.22
N LEU A 211 4.39 11.22 -4.36
CA LEU A 211 3.16 11.94 -4.65
C LEU A 211 3.37 13.47 -4.56
N PRO A 212 2.59 14.27 -5.30
CA PRO A 212 2.68 15.73 -5.26
C PRO A 212 2.23 16.24 -3.89
N ALA A 213 2.99 17.17 -3.32
CA ALA A 213 2.76 17.63 -1.95
C ALA A 213 2.60 19.14 -1.82
N SER A 214 3.19 19.93 -2.70
CA SER A 214 3.05 21.37 -2.71
C SER A 214 3.49 21.98 -4.02
N CYS A 215 2.98 23.17 -4.31
CA CYS A 215 3.46 24.02 -5.39
C CYS A 215 4.31 25.14 -4.82
N ALA A 216 5.54 25.30 -5.30
CA ALA A 216 6.45 26.31 -4.78
C ALA A 216 6.99 27.19 -5.89
N CYS A 217 7.07 28.49 -5.63
CA CYS A 217 7.75 29.42 -6.48
C CYS A 217 9.28 29.35 -6.22
N LEU A 218 10.02 28.97 -7.25
CA LEU A 218 11.49 29.06 -7.26
C LEU A 218 11.89 30.40 -7.86
N LEU A 219 12.72 31.15 -7.14
CA LEU A 219 13.31 32.39 -7.63
C LEU A 219 14.75 32.11 -8.03
N GLY A 220 15.11 32.53 -9.26
CA GLY A 220 16.47 32.56 -9.75
C GLY A 220 17.29 33.71 -9.14
N ALA A 221 18.56 33.73 -9.47
CA ALA A 221 19.41 34.85 -9.08
C ALA A 221 18.95 36.14 -9.81
N PHE A 222 19.01 37.25 -9.10
CA PHE A 222 18.75 38.54 -9.71
C PHE A 222 19.94 38.87 -10.63
N THR A 223 19.74 38.93 -11.93
CA THR A 223 20.69 39.40 -12.92
C THR A 223 20.37 40.84 -13.26
N ILE A 224 21.19 41.77 -12.79
CA ILE A 224 21.18 43.14 -13.30
C ILE A 224 22.01 43.11 -14.58
N ASP A 225 21.35 43.06 -15.71
CA ASP A 225 22.01 43.39 -16.98
C ASP A 225 22.25 44.90 -17.00
N HIS A 226 23.53 45.29 -16.95
CA HIS A 226 23.97 46.68 -17.07
C HIS A 226 24.23 47.05 -18.53
#